data_cc6a78fdea33bf93d9da1ac7d2382546
#
_entry.id   cc6a78fdea33bf93d9da1ac7d2382546
#
_cell.length_a   1.000
_cell.length_b   1.000
_cell.length_c   1.000
_cell.angle_alpha   90.00
_cell.angle_beta   90.00
_cell.angle_gamma   90.00
#
_symmetry.space_group_name_H-M   'P 1'
#
loop_
_entity.id
_entity.type
_entity.pdbx_description
1 polymer ?
#
loop_
_entity_poly.entity_id
_entity_poly.type
_entity_poly.pdbx_seq_one_letter_code
_entity_poly.pdbx_strand_id
1 'polypeptide(L)'
;MNPQSAGCQWLLTPRRLPGAECAMDSMLPSTAGVSSVLRAVSRAALDTVLPPQCLSCDALVSEPGALCADCWDGAAFVSAPFCAACGVPFEFDHGSDALCGACIRARPVFERARAVFLYNDVSRNLVTGLKHRDRTHGAPAFGRWLARAGRDLVSDADLVMPVPLHRMRL
;
A
#
# COMPACT_ATOMS: atom_id res chain seq x y z
N MET A 1 6.07 -35.56 16.38
CA MET A 1 7.26 -35.24 15.57
C MET A 1 6.79 -34.34 14.45
N ASN A 2 7.09 -33.06 14.54
CA ASN A 2 6.56 -31.99 13.68
C ASN A 2 7.69 -31.52 12.77
N PRO A 3 7.60 -31.58 11.43
CA PRO A 3 8.58 -30.97 10.55
C PRO A 3 8.21 -29.49 10.32
N GLN A 4 9.19 -28.67 10.61
CA GLN A 4 9.25 -27.23 10.59
C GLN A 4 8.82 -26.64 9.23
N SER A 5 7.84 -25.73 9.29
CA SER A 5 7.49 -24.81 8.22
C SER A 5 8.62 -23.80 8.01
N ALA A 6 9.34 -23.92 6.91
CA ALA A 6 10.27 -22.91 6.43
C ALA A 6 9.47 -21.71 5.91
N GLY A 7 9.40 -20.64 6.70
CA GLY A 7 8.74 -19.40 6.33
C GLY A 7 9.46 -18.70 5.17
N CYS A 8 8.76 -18.49 4.08
CA CYS A 8 9.20 -17.62 2.99
C CYS A 8 9.16 -16.15 3.42
N GLN A 9 10.32 -15.62 3.77
CA GLN A 9 10.55 -14.20 4.09
C GLN A 9 10.82 -13.39 2.81
N TRP A 10 9.81 -13.17 1.96
CA TRP A 10 10.03 -12.55 0.64
C TRP A 10 9.66 -11.07 0.51
N LEU A 11 9.21 -10.39 1.53
CA LEU A 11 8.59 -9.06 1.32
C LEU A 11 9.22 -7.86 2.01
N LEU A 12 10.31 -7.96 2.78
CA LEU A 12 10.84 -6.76 3.46
C LEU A 12 12.36 -6.73 3.73
N THR A 13 13.18 -7.59 3.12
CA THR A 13 14.62 -7.46 3.30
C THR A 13 15.35 -7.45 1.96
N PRO A 14 16.21 -6.45 1.70
CA PRO A 14 17.14 -6.55 0.58
C PRO A 14 18.06 -7.74 0.80
N ARG A 15 18.12 -8.68 -0.16
CA ARG A 15 19.03 -9.82 -0.15
C ARG A 15 20.44 -9.36 0.14
N ARG A 16 20.97 -9.72 1.30
CA ARG A 16 22.41 -9.79 1.49
C ARG A 16 22.90 -11.08 0.89
N LEU A 17 23.69 -10.98 -0.16
CA LEU A 17 24.47 -12.10 -0.68
C LEU A 17 25.56 -12.44 0.36
N PRO A 18 25.80 -13.73 0.70
CA PRO A 18 26.89 -14.10 1.57
C PRO A 18 28.21 -14.09 0.77
N GLY A 19 29.21 -13.38 1.29
CA GLY A 19 30.58 -13.46 0.82
C GLY A 19 31.09 -12.18 0.18
N ALA A 20 31.38 -11.17 1.01
CA ALA A 20 32.39 -10.15 0.71
C ALA A 20 33.04 -9.77 2.03
N GLU A 21 34.22 -10.33 2.24
CA GLU A 21 35.14 -9.97 3.31
C GLU A 21 35.51 -8.50 3.25
N CYS A 22 35.61 -7.90 4.43
CA CYS A 22 36.17 -6.57 4.60
C CYS A 22 37.59 -6.50 4.05
N ALA A 23 37.78 -5.86 2.92
CA ALA A 23 39.02 -5.27 2.53
C ALA A 23 38.95 -3.78 2.84
N MET A 24 39.72 -3.35 3.82
CA MET A 24 40.08 -1.94 4.02
C MET A 24 40.79 -1.48 2.75
N ASP A 25 40.17 -0.55 2.02
CA ASP A 25 40.92 0.24 1.06
C ASP A 25 40.45 1.69 1.06
N SER A 26 41.45 2.45 1.28
CA SER A 26 41.67 3.89 1.28
C SER A 26 40.78 4.80 0.48
N MET A 27 40.34 5.86 1.15
CA MET A 27 40.20 7.25 0.74
C MET A 27 40.15 7.52 -0.79
N LEU A 28 38.91 7.50 -1.33
CA LEU A 28 38.56 8.33 -2.48
C LEU A 28 37.30 9.09 -2.13
N PRO A 29 37.16 10.38 -2.41
CA PRO A 29 35.95 11.12 -2.15
C PRO A 29 34.84 10.57 -3.05
N SER A 30 33.85 9.97 -2.40
CA SER A 30 32.70 9.35 -3.07
C SER A 30 31.97 10.36 -3.96
N THR A 31 32.01 10.15 -5.27
CA THR A 31 31.19 10.86 -6.27
C THR A 31 29.68 10.68 -6.05
N ALA A 32 29.29 9.88 -5.06
CA ALA A 32 27.89 9.69 -4.64
C ALA A 32 27.24 10.97 -4.09
N GLY A 33 28.00 11.91 -3.55
CA GLY A 33 27.48 13.16 -3.00
C GLY A 33 26.94 14.11 -4.06
N VAL A 34 27.58 14.23 -5.22
CA VAL A 34 27.21 15.19 -6.26
C VAL A 34 25.92 14.75 -6.96
N SER A 35 25.76 13.46 -7.22
CA SER A 35 24.54 12.93 -7.86
C SER A 35 23.30 12.96 -6.96
N SER A 36 23.49 12.92 -5.64
CA SER A 36 22.38 13.07 -4.69
C SER A 36 21.94 14.52 -4.55
N VAL A 37 22.89 15.45 -4.52
CA VAL A 37 22.62 16.90 -4.45
C VAL A 37 21.97 17.38 -5.74
N LEU A 38 22.48 16.97 -6.92
CA LEU A 38 21.82 17.29 -8.20
C LEU A 38 20.38 16.76 -8.27
N ARG A 39 20.15 15.53 -7.80
CA ARG A 39 18.79 14.97 -7.72
C ARG A 39 17.89 15.72 -6.74
N ALA A 40 18.42 16.15 -5.61
CA ALA A 40 17.65 16.95 -4.64
C ALA A 40 17.30 18.32 -5.22
N VAL A 41 18.25 19.00 -5.85
CA VAL A 41 18.04 20.31 -6.48
C VAL A 41 17.07 20.23 -7.66
N SER A 42 17.21 19.19 -8.51
CA SER A 42 16.29 18.99 -9.64
C SER A 42 14.88 18.65 -9.18
N ARG A 43 14.71 17.88 -8.09
CA ARG A 43 13.41 17.64 -7.48
C ARG A 43 12.80 18.92 -6.91
N ALA A 44 13.56 19.69 -6.14
CA ALA A 44 13.08 20.96 -5.58
C ALA A 44 12.66 21.96 -6.68
N ALA A 45 13.39 22.02 -7.78
CA ALA A 45 13.03 22.83 -8.95
C ALA A 45 11.76 22.32 -9.64
N LEU A 46 11.63 21.01 -9.81
CA LEU A 46 10.42 20.40 -10.38
C LEU A 46 9.21 20.58 -9.45
N ASP A 47 9.38 20.43 -8.14
CA ASP A 47 8.31 20.62 -7.14
C ASP A 47 7.84 22.09 -7.09
N THR A 48 8.71 23.04 -7.49
CA THR A 48 8.32 24.47 -7.59
C THR A 48 7.45 24.73 -8.82
N VAL A 49 7.70 24.03 -9.93
CA VAL A 49 6.95 24.19 -11.19
C VAL A 49 5.71 23.28 -11.22
N LEU A 50 5.83 22.07 -10.65
CA LEU A 50 4.79 21.06 -10.59
C LEU A 50 4.65 20.57 -9.14
N PRO A 51 4.05 21.37 -8.26
CA PRO A 51 3.94 21.02 -6.86
C PRO A 51 3.10 19.75 -6.69
N PRO A 52 3.48 18.87 -5.74
CA PRO A 52 2.73 17.65 -5.50
C PRO A 52 1.30 17.95 -5.03
N GLN A 53 0.37 17.18 -5.56
CA GLN A 53 -1.05 17.36 -5.31
C GLN A 53 -1.63 16.17 -4.55
N CYS A 54 -2.64 16.46 -3.75
CA CYS A 54 -3.42 15.45 -3.04
C CYS A 54 -4.05 14.45 -4.02
N LEU A 55 -3.94 13.15 -3.72
CA LEU A 55 -4.49 12.09 -4.57
C LEU A 55 -6.01 12.13 -4.75
N SER A 56 -6.73 12.83 -3.86
CA SER A 56 -8.19 12.92 -3.89
C SER A 56 -8.72 14.24 -4.44
N CYS A 57 -8.27 15.40 -3.89
CA CYS A 57 -8.88 16.72 -4.15
C CYS A 57 -7.99 17.72 -4.90
N ASP A 58 -6.78 17.32 -5.30
CA ASP A 58 -5.79 18.16 -6.00
C ASP A 58 -5.22 19.34 -5.19
N ALA A 59 -5.55 19.48 -3.90
CA ALA A 59 -4.91 20.46 -3.03
C ALA A 59 -3.40 20.19 -2.92
N LEU A 60 -2.61 21.24 -2.73
CA LEU A 60 -1.16 21.11 -2.59
C LEU A 60 -0.80 20.32 -1.34
N VAL A 61 0.17 19.44 -1.47
CA VAL A 61 0.71 18.61 -0.38
C VAL A 61 2.24 18.69 -0.38
N SER A 62 2.85 18.28 0.71
CA SER A 62 4.32 18.32 0.87
C SER A 62 5.04 17.19 0.11
N GLU A 63 4.35 16.06 -0.13
CA GLU A 63 4.97 14.88 -0.73
C GLU A 63 4.09 14.28 -1.83
N PRO A 64 4.69 13.80 -2.93
CA PRO A 64 3.96 13.08 -3.98
C PRO A 64 3.29 11.82 -3.44
N GLY A 65 2.04 11.60 -3.80
CA GLY A 65 1.28 10.43 -3.36
C GLY A 65 0.66 10.56 -1.95
N ALA A 66 0.69 11.75 -1.36
CA ALA A 66 0.04 12.05 -0.09
C ALA A 66 -1.43 12.47 -0.26
N LEU A 67 -2.17 12.44 0.83
CA LEU A 67 -3.46 13.11 1.00
C LEU A 67 -3.24 14.41 1.79
N CYS A 68 -4.02 15.44 1.51
CA CYS A 68 -4.11 16.60 2.40
C CYS A 68 -4.83 16.22 3.70
N ALA A 69 -4.74 17.06 4.73
CA ALA A 69 -5.34 16.80 6.05
C ALA A 69 -6.83 16.49 5.94
N ASP A 70 -7.60 17.32 5.23
CA ASP A 70 -9.05 17.12 5.08
C ASP A 70 -9.41 15.81 4.41
N CYS A 71 -8.66 15.41 3.35
CA CYS A 71 -8.87 14.13 2.69
C CYS A 71 -8.40 12.94 3.53
N TRP A 72 -7.38 13.12 4.36
CA TRP A 72 -6.94 12.10 5.29
C TRP A 72 -7.99 11.83 6.36
N ASP A 73 -8.54 12.88 6.97
CA ASP A 73 -9.59 12.79 7.99
C ASP A 73 -10.91 12.28 7.40
N GLY A 74 -11.22 12.66 6.15
CA GLY A 74 -12.38 12.16 5.43
C GLY A 74 -12.24 10.73 4.88
N ALA A 75 -11.02 10.17 4.83
CA ALA A 75 -10.78 8.82 4.37
C ALA A 75 -11.14 7.80 5.46
N ALA A 76 -12.27 7.13 5.30
CA ALA A 76 -12.71 6.12 6.24
C ALA A 76 -11.92 4.82 6.05
N PHE A 77 -10.73 4.74 6.66
CA PHE A 77 -9.91 3.53 6.66
C PHE A 77 -10.58 2.42 7.46
N VAL A 78 -10.60 1.21 6.89
CA VAL A 78 -11.09 0.02 7.58
C VAL A 78 -10.01 -0.49 8.52
N SER A 79 -10.35 -0.60 9.80
CA SER A 79 -9.54 -1.19 10.85
C SER A 79 -10.35 -2.20 11.66
N ALA A 80 -9.67 -3.07 12.40
CA ALA A 80 -10.36 -3.97 13.33
C ALA A 80 -11.13 -3.17 14.40
N PRO A 81 -12.27 -3.69 14.88
CA PRO A 81 -12.85 -4.99 14.59
C PRO A 81 -13.65 -5.03 13.29
N PHE A 82 -13.58 -6.13 12.56
CA PHE A 82 -14.29 -6.34 11.30
C PHE A 82 -14.70 -7.81 11.11
N CYS A 83 -15.65 -8.07 10.22
CA CYS A 83 -16.11 -9.41 9.88
C CYS A 83 -14.96 -10.28 9.35
N ALA A 84 -14.76 -11.46 9.94
CA ALA A 84 -13.69 -12.38 9.56
C ALA A 84 -13.74 -12.79 8.08
N ALA A 85 -14.93 -12.91 7.50
CA ALA A 85 -15.11 -13.28 6.09
C ALA A 85 -15.03 -12.06 5.16
N CYS A 86 -15.94 -11.09 5.25
CA CYS A 86 -16.06 -10.02 4.23
C CYS A 86 -15.35 -8.71 4.57
N GLY A 87 -14.81 -8.57 5.80
CA GLY A 87 -14.07 -7.37 6.19
C GLY A 87 -14.93 -6.13 6.48
N VAL A 88 -16.24 -6.25 6.56
CA VAL A 88 -17.13 -5.14 7.00
C VAL A 88 -16.80 -4.78 8.44
N PRO A 89 -16.52 -3.51 8.77
CA PRO A 89 -16.19 -3.12 10.13
C PRO A 89 -17.37 -3.26 11.08
N PHE A 90 -17.06 -3.54 12.34
CA PHE A 90 -18.01 -3.56 13.46
C PHE A 90 -17.83 -2.31 14.32
N GLU A 91 -18.90 -1.88 14.98
CA GLU A 91 -18.84 -0.80 15.97
C GLU A 91 -18.23 -1.28 17.29
N PHE A 92 -18.40 -2.57 17.61
CA PHE A 92 -17.89 -3.20 18.82
C PHE A 92 -17.09 -4.45 18.50
N ASP A 93 -16.19 -4.82 19.41
CA ASP A 93 -15.41 -6.05 19.27
C ASP A 93 -16.29 -7.27 19.62
N HIS A 94 -16.45 -8.14 18.63
CA HIS A 94 -17.18 -9.41 18.76
C HIS A 94 -16.24 -10.63 18.73
N GLY A 95 -14.93 -10.40 18.79
CA GLY A 95 -13.90 -11.43 18.67
C GLY A 95 -13.39 -11.64 17.22
N SER A 96 -12.24 -12.31 17.13
CA SER A 96 -11.47 -12.44 15.86
C SER A 96 -12.21 -13.19 14.76
N ASP A 97 -13.09 -14.13 15.11
CA ASP A 97 -13.80 -14.99 14.14
C ASP A 97 -15.25 -14.53 13.90
N ALA A 98 -15.61 -13.35 14.39
CA ALA A 98 -16.97 -12.82 14.29
C ALA A 98 -17.38 -12.59 12.83
N LEU A 99 -18.61 -12.99 12.52
CA LEU A 99 -19.21 -12.82 11.21
C LEU A 99 -20.34 -11.78 11.27
N CYS A 100 -20.43 -10.94 10.25
CA CYS A 100 -21.56 -10.04 10.11
C CYS A 100 -22.85 -10.80 9.74
N GLY A 101 -24.01 -10.19 10.00
CA GLY A 101 -25.31 -10.81 9.73
C GLY A 101 -25.51 -11.27 8.30
N ALA A 102 -24.89 -10.60 7.30
CA ALA A 102 -24.95 -11.03 5.91
C ALA A 102 -24.16 -12.35 5.70
N CYS A 103 -22.95 -12.43 6.25
CA CYS A 103 -22.12 -13.63 6.12
C CYS A 103 -22.61 -14.83 6.94
N ILE A 104 -23.40 -14.59 8.00
CA ILE A 104 -24.09 -15.67 8.75
C ILE A 104 -25.23 -16.23 7.90
N ARG A 105 -26.02 -15.37 7.25
CA ARG A 105 -27.17 -15.81 6.42
C ARG A 105 -26.73 -16.48 5.12
N ALA A 106 -25.70 -15.95 4.47
CA ALA A 106 -25.18 -16.45 3.21
C ALA A 106 -23.66 -16.28 3.19
N ARG A 107 -22.95 -17.40 3.28
CA ARG A 107 -21.48 -17.40 3.18
C ARG A 107 -21.05 -16.97 1.77
N PRO A 108 -20.12 -16.02 1.63
CA PRO A 108 -19.57 -15.70 0.32
C PRO A 108 -18.77 -16.87 -0.25
N VAL A 109 -18.58 -16.91 -1.58
CA VAL A 109 -17.78 -17.95 -2.27
C VAL A 109 -16.30 -17.84 -1.95
N PHE A 110 -15.82 -16.61 -1.63
CA PHE A 110 -14.46 -16.38 -1.19
C PHE A 110 -14.32 -16.65 0.32
N GLU A 111 -13.15 -17.06 0.74
CA GLU A 111 -12.89 -17.37 2.14
C GLU A 111 -12.79 -16.10 3.01
N ARG A 112 -11.95 -15.16 2.58
CA ARG A 112 -11.72 -13.88 3.27
C ARG A 112 -11.55 -12.74 2.28
N ALA A 113 -12.03 -11.56 2.65
CA ALA A 113 -11.80 -10.32 1.92
C ALA A 113 -11.42 -9.20 2.89
N ARG A 114 -10.60 -8.26 2.43
CA ARG A 114 -10.22 -7.06 3.16
C ARG A 114 -10.36 -5.84 2.26
N ALA A 115 -10.78 -4.74 2.83
CA ALA A 115 -10.87 -3.46 2.15
C ALA A 115 -9.97 -2.44 2.87
N VAL A 116 -9.41 -1.52 2.10
CA VAL A 116 -8.62 -0.40 2.66
C VAL A 116 -9.53 0.67 3.21
N PHE A 117 -10.60 0.99 2.47
CA PHE A 117 -11.53 2.08 2.78
C PHE A 117 -12.98 1.62 2.72
N LEU A 118 -13.81 2.26 3.52
CA LEU A 118 -15.23 2.33 3.24
C LEU A 118 -15.45 3.24 2.02
N TYR A 119 -16.50 2.94 1.26
CA TYR A 119 -16.83 3.72 0.06
C TYR A 119 -17.50 5.03 0.47
N ASN A 120 -16.80 6.14 0.24
CA ASN A 120 -17.27 7.50 0.43
C ASN A 120 -16.72 8.41 -0.68
N ASP A 121 -16.97 9.71 -0.63
CA ASP A 121 -16.54 10.63 -1.69
C ASP A 121 -15.02 10.69 -1.83
N VAL A 122 -14.26 10.65 -0.72
CA VAL A 122 -12.79 10.65 -0.74
C VAL A 122 -12.27 9.38 -1.40
N SER A 123 -12.70 8.22 -0.93
CA SER A 123 -12.26 6.93 -1.47
C SER A 123 -12.68 6.72 -2.93
N ARG A 124 -13.87 7.23 -3.31
CA ARG A 124 -14.32 7.24 -4.70
C ARG A 124 -13.38 8.06 -5.59
N ASN A 125 -12.99 9.28 -5.15
CA ASN A 125 -12.07 10.12 -5.90
C ASN A 125 -10.69 9.48 -6.06
N LEU A 126 -10.18 8.83 -5.02
CA LEU A 126 -8.94 8.07 -5.05
C LEU A 126 -8.99 6.95 -6.11
N VAL A 127 -10.03 6.11 -6.06
CA VAL A 127 -10.17 4.97 -6.98
C VAL A 127 -10.41 5.45 -8.41
N THR A 128 -11.25 6.46 -8.62
CA THR A 128 -11.51 7.02 -9.96
C THR A 128 -10.29 7.75 -10.51
N GLY A 129 -9.52 8.42 -9.66
CA GLY A 129 -8.24 9.04 -10.02
C GLY A 129 -7.24 8.03 -10.58
N LEU A 130 -7.07 6.91 -9.90
CA LEU A 130 -6.19 5.83 -10.33
C LEU A 130 -6.71 5.13 -11.61
N LYS A 131 -8.04 4.89 -11.70
CA LYS A 131 -8.62 4.12 -12.81
C LYS A 131 -8.83 4.92 -14.10
N HIS A 132 -9.16 6.21 -13.99
CA HIS A 132 -9.69 6.99 -15.12
C HIS A 132 -8.95 8.29 -15.37
N ARG A 133 -8.07 8.75 -14.47
CA ARG A 133 -7.33 10.00 -14.61
C ARG A 133 -5.82 9.79 -14.66
N ASP A 134 -5.36 8.56 -14.90
CA ASP A 134 -3.95 8.17 -15.01
C ASP A 134 -3.05 8.65 -13.85
N ARG A 135 -3.63 8.78 -12.63
CA ARG A 135 -2.88 9.16 -11.41
C ARG A 135 -2.05 7.99 -10.89
N THR A 136 -1.23 7.41 -11.76
CA THR A 136 -0.39 6.25 -11.43
C THR A 136 0.70 6.58 -10.41
N HIS A 137 1.06 7.86 -10.25
CA HIS A 137 1.98 8.31 -9.21
C HIS A 137 1.51 7.96 -7.78
N GLY A 138 0.20 7.76 -7.58
CA GLY A 138 -0.38 7.28 -6.33
C GLY A 138 -0.18 5.78 -6.06
N ALA A 139 0.21 4.99 -7.05
CA ALA A 139 0.31 3.52 -6.92
C ALA A 139 1.15 3.04 -5.71
N PRO A 140 2.31 3.67 -5.35
CA PRO A 140 3.06 3.29 -4.16
C PRO A 140 2.28 3.50 -2.85
N ALA A 141 1.45 4.54 -2.75
CA ALA A 141 0.61 4.80 -1.59
C ALA A 141 -0.49 3.72 -1.47
N PHE A 142 -1.20 3.45 -2.58
CA PHE A 142 -2.19 2.36 -2.64
C PHE A 142 -1.57 1.01 -2.28
N GLY A 143 -0.36 0.72 -2.77
CA GLY A 143 0.37 -0.51 -2.45
C GLY A 143 0.62 -0.66 -0.95
N ARG A 144 1.05 0.40 -0.27
CA ARG A 144 1.25 0.40 1.20
C ARG A 144 -0.05 0.20 1.96
N TRP A 145 -1.14 0.85 1.56
CA TRP A 145 -2.45 0.69 2.19
C TRP A 145 -3.01 -0.71 2.00
N LEU A 146 -2.90 -1.27 0.78
CA LEU A 146 -3.31 -2.65 0.49
C LEU A 146 -2.48 -3.67 1.27
N ALA A 147 -1.16 -3.50 1.33
CA ALA A 147 -0.29 -4.39 2.10
C ALA A 147 -0.60 -4.36 3.60
N ARG A 148 -0.99 -3.19 4.14
CA ARG A 148 -1.42 -3.06 5.53
C ARG A 148 -2.77 -3.73 5.78
N ALA A 149 -3.77 -3.45 4.94
CA ALA A 149 -5.13 -3.98 5.10
C ALA A 149 -5.21 -5.49 4.85
N GLY A 150 -4.41 -6.00 3.92
CA GLY A 150 -4.38 -7.41 3.53
C GLY A 150 -3.26 -8.23 4.18
N ARG A 151 -2.62 -7.73 5.25
CA ARG A 151 -1.47 -8.40 5.85
C ARG A 151 -1.76 -9.85 6.25
N ASP A 152 -2.91 -10.09 6.87
CA ASP A 152 -3.39 -11.41 7.29
C ASP A 152 -3.70 -12.34 6.10
N LEU A 153 -4.11 -11.78 4.96
CA LEU A 153 -4.35 -12.54 3.73
C LEU A 153 -3.05 -12.93 3.05
N VAL A 154 -2.10 -12.00 2.99
CA VAL A 154 -0.81 -12.22 2.32
C VAL A 154 0.08 -13.17 3.10
N SER A 155 -0.01 -13.20 4.44
CA SER A 155 0.78 -14.12 5.27
C SER A 155 0.44 -15.59 5.01
N ASP A 156 -0.79 -15.89 4.62
CA ASP A 156 -1.31 -17.23 4.42
C ASP A 156 -1.37 -17.63 2.93
N ALA A 157 -1.08 -16.67 2.02
CA ALA A 157 -1.22 -16.88 0.58
C ALA A 157 0.01 -17.55 -0.03
N ASP A 158 -0.20 -18.60 -0.82
CA ASP A 158 0.83 -19.23 -1.66
C ASP A 158 1.10 -18.41 -2.93
N LEU A 159 0.11 -17.68 -3.41
CA LEU A 159 0.18 -16.91 -4.66
C LEU A 159 -0.66 -15.63 -4.56
N VAL A 160 -0.10 -14.55 -5.06
CA VAL A 160 -0.81 -13.27 -5.22
C VAL A 160 -0.99 -12.98 -6.70
N MET A 161 -2.24 -12.87 -7.14
CA MET A 161 -2.58 -12.54 -8.53
C MET A 161 -3.29 -11.19 -8.61
N PRO A 162 -2.80 -10.26 -9.45
CA PRO A 162 -3.54 -9.03 -9.72
C PRO A 162 -4.77 -9.33 -10.59
N VAL A 163 -5.81 -8.52 -10.44
CA VAL A 163 -6.92 -8.53 -11.39
C VAL A 163 -6.38 -8.04 -12.74
N PRO A 164 -6.55 -8.83 -13.83
CA PRO A 164 -6.01 -8.46 -15.13
C PRO A 164 -6.66 -7.18 -15.66
N LEU A 165 -5.83 -6.28 -16.16
CA LEU A 165 -6.29 -5.09 -16.86
C LEU A 165 -6.61 -5.41 -18.31
N HIS A 166 -7.59 -4.71 -18.88
CA HIS A 166 -7.88 -4.81 -20.31
C HIS A 166 -6.66 -4.31 -21.12
N ARG A 167 -6.36 -4.99 -22.24
CA ARG A 167 -5.18 -4.72 -23.10
C ARG A 167 -5.03 -3.25 -23.52
N MET A 168 -6.14 -2.50 -23.62
CA MET A 168 -6.13 -1.06 -23.97
C MET A 168 -5.77 -0.14 -22.78
N ARG A 169 -5.48 -0.70 -21.59
CA ARG A 169 -5.09 0.04 -20.38
C ARG A 169 -3.66 -0.29 -19.92
N LEU A 170 -2.95 -1.04 -20.70
CA LEU A 170 -1.51 -1.26 -20.59
C LEU A 170 -0.79 -0.29 -21.50
#